data_248562d5ccfb6bd8ebc9ab8739d5a012
#
_entry.id   248562d5ccfb6bd8ebc9ab8739d5a012
#
_cell.length_a   1.000
_cell.length_b   1.000
_cell.length_c   1.000
_cell.angle_alpha   90.00
_cell.angle_beta   90.00
_cell.angle_gamma   90.00
#
_symmetry.space_group_name_H-M   'P 1'
#
loop_
_entity.id
_entity.type
_entity.pdbx_description
1 polymer ?
#
loop_
_entity_poly.entity_id
_entity_poly.type
_entity_poly.pdbx_seq_one_letter_code
_entity_poly.pdbx_strand_id
1 'polypeptide(L)'
;MKDSKNEPHNNEVKLELSMFSPSYLLTWLGTGFLYVLTLLPIQIQLFLGGQLGSILLFISPQRKNITQINLQLCFPNKTQIELEKMVKEVFKDIGKGLIETGIAWWKSDRFIDKLINKKSNFEQLDSNNEGCLILLKHSTHAELDIRIISRILRVGGMYKTQTNKVMNYLMIKARNKYLIGTVTNRQTRRGLKWLRNGLKFLYAADQDYGRKGSEFVPFFGIQAATITLPSDLFKKGTRVYFFNVIRVNSSYEITLDEFSQNTDKDGFLNEMNNFYQKAILEAPTQYFWMHRRFKTRPEGEEGFYPRWKRREARREKERNKKVKSLNP
;
A
#
# COMPACT_ATOMS: atom_id res chain seq x y z
N MET A 1 30.16 1.41 22.34
CA MET A 1 29.63 2.04 21.09
C MET A 1 28.52 1.16 20.56
N LYS A 2 27.24 1.58 20.66
CA LYS A 2 26.14 0.87 20.04
C LYS A 2 26.35 0.93 18.51
N ASP A 3 26.27 -0.21 17.89
CA ASP A 3 26.56 -0.39 16.46
C ASP A 3 25.59 0.47 15.63
N SER A 4 26.07 1.61 15.10
CA SER A 4 25.26 2.59 14.35
C SER A 4 24.53 1.98 13.15
N LYS A 5 24.93 0.79 12.69
CA LYS A 5 24.29 0.00 11.65
C LYS A 5 22.95 -0.63 12.07
N ASN A 6 22.64 -0.68 13.36
CA ASN A 6 21.44 -1.29 13.91
C ASN A 6 20.35 -0.24 14.25
N GLU A 7 20.66 1.05 14.17
CA GLU A 7 19.67 2.11 14.39
C GLU A 7 18.83 2.37 13.13
N PRO A 8 17.56 2.77 13.32
CA PRO A 8 16.72 3.18 12.21
C PRO A 8 17.35 4.35 11.46
N HIS A 9 17.42 4.24 10.15
CA HIS A 9 17.90 5.32 9.29
C HIS A 9 17.21 5.25 7.93
N ASN A 10 17.15 6.38 7.29
CA ASN A 10 16.55 6.53 5.97
C ASN A 10 17.53 6.14 4.87
N ASN A 11 17.01 5.53 3.80
CA ASN A 11 17.79 5.33 2.59
C ASN A 11 18.08 6.69 1.95
N GLU A 12 19.35 6.96 1.69
CA GLU A 12 19.74 8.15 0.95
C GLU A 12 19.20 8.13 -0.48
N VAL A 13 18.71 9.25 -0.94
CA VAL A 13 18.34 9.47 -2.33
C VAL A 13 18.93 10.77 -2.81
N LYS A 14 19.61 10.72 -3.96
CA LYS A 14 20.21 11.89 -4.60
C LYS A 14 19.49 12.20 -5.88
N LEU A 15 19.38 13.49 -6.19
CA LEU A 15 18.88 13.94 -7.48
C LEU A 15 20.01 13.74 -8.51
N GLU A 16 19.76 12.90 -9.50
CA GLU A 16 20.72 12.58 -10.55
C GLU A 16 20.41 13.39 -11.83
N LEU A 17 21.43 13.80 -12.57
CA LEU A 17 21.24 14.48 -13.87
C LEU A 17 20.42 13.62 -14.86
N SER A 18 20.56 12.30 -14.79
CA SER A 18 19.77 11.36 -15.59
C SER A 18 18.25 11.51 -15.43
N MET A 19 17.78 12.07 -14.31
CA MET A 19 16.36 12.30 -14.03
C MET A 19 15.79 13.52 -14.78
N PHE A 20 16.64 14.35 -15.38
CA PHE A 20 16.23 15.49 -16.23
C PHE A 20 16.22 15.15 -17.72
N SER A 21 16.44 13.89 -18.09
CA SER A 21 16.30 13.47 -19.49
C SER A 21 14.87 13.64 -20.00
N PRO A 22 14.66 13.84 -21.31
CA PRO A 22 13.33 14.05 -21.91
C PRO A 22 12.32 12.94 -21.57
N SER A 23 12.80 11.72 -21.31
CA SER A 23 11.96 10.58 -20.91
C SER A 23 11.22 10.79 -19.57
N TYR A 24 11.70 11.69 -18.71
CA TYR A 24 11.07 12.04 -17.43
C TYR A 24 10.32 13.38 -17.45
N LEU A 25 10.33 14.11 -18.56
CA LEU A 25 9.68 15.41 -18.66
C LEU A 25 8.20 15.34 -18.25
N LEU A 26 7.48 14.36 -18.76
CA LEU A 26 6.06 14.16 -18.41
C LEU A 26 5.86 13.84 -16.92
N THR A 27 6.81 13.15 -16.29
CA THR A 27 6.76 12.88 -14.85
C THR A 27 6.95 14.17 -14.05
N TRP A 28 7.91 15.03 -14.43
CA TRP A 28 8.12 16.31 -13.78
C TRP A 28 6.93 17.26 -13.95
N LEU A 29 6.39 17.37 -15.17
CA LEU A 29 5.19 18.16 -15.43
C LEU A 29 3.99 17.66 -14.63
N GLY A 30 3.76 16.34 -14.60
CA GLY A 30 2.67 15.74 -13.83
C GLY A 30 2.82 15.94 -12.32
N THR A 31 4.04 15.82 -11.78
CA THR A 31 4.29 16.06 -10.35
C THR A 31 4.24 17.54 -10.00
N GLY A 32 4.70 18.44 -10.89
CA GLY A 32 4.53 19.88 -10.73
C GLY A 32 3.07 20.30 -10.74
N PHE A 33 2.28 19.77 -11.67
CA PHE A 33 0.83 19.98 -11.70
C PHE A 33 0.16 19.46 -10.41
N LEU A 34 0.53 18.26 -9.97
CA LEU A 34 0.03 17.71 -8.71
C LEU A 34 0.36 18.62 -7.52
N TYR A 35 1.58 19.18 -7.48
CA TYR A 35 1.96 20.13 -6.44
C TYR A 35 1.06 21.37 -6.45
N VAL A 36 0.82 21.96 -7.62
CA VAL A 36 -0.08 23.13 -7.75
C VAL A 36 -1.49 22.80 -7.27
N LEU A 37 -2.03 21.63 -7.62
CA LEU A 37 -3.33 21.19 -7.14
C LEU A 37 -3.40 21.12 -5.60
N THR A 38 -2.31 20.75 -4.93
CA THR A 38 -2.29 20.72 -3.45
C THR A 38 -2.40 22.11 -2.80
N LEU A 39 -2.25 23.20 -3.54
CA LEU A 39 -2.39 24.57 -3.00
C LEU A 39 -3.86 24.98 -2.86
N LEU A 40 -4.77 24.33 -3.55
CA LEU A 40 -6.21 24.58 -3.50
C LEU A 40 -6.83 24.15 -2.14
N PRO A 41 -8.04 24.61 -1.79
CA PRO A 41 -8.82 24.03 -0.69
C PRO A 41 -9.06 22.54 -0.87
N ILE A 42 -9.04 21.78 0.22
CA ILE A 42 -9.10 20.28 0.18
C ILE A 42 -10.33 19.76 -0.58
N GLN A 43 -11.48 20.42 -0.44
CA GLN A 43 -12.72 20.02 -1.12
C GLN A 43 -12.55 20.08 -2.65
N ILE A 44 -11.93 21.15 -3.16
CA ILE A 44 -11.63 21.32 -4.58
C ILE A 44 -10.62 20.29 -5.05
N GLN A 45 -9.58 20.03 -4.25
CA GLN A 45 -8.59 19.01 -4.52
C GLN A 45 -9.24 17.65 -4.72
N LEU A 46 -10.07 17.19 -3.78
CA LEU A 46 -10.74 15.89 -3.83
C LEU A 46 -11.76 15.82 -4.97
N PHE A 47 -12.47 16.91 -5.28
CA PHE A 47 -13.36 16.98 -6.44
C PHE A 47 -12.57 16.78 -7.74
N LEU A 48 -11.50 17.53 -7.96
CA LEU A 48 -10.64 17.39 -9.14
C LEU A 48 -10.00 16.00 -9.22
N GLY A 49 -9.60 15.45 -8.08
CA GLY A 49 -9.13 14.07 -7.98
C GLY A 49 -10.18 13.07 -8.47
N GLY A 50 -11.44 13.23 -8.07
CA GLY A 50 -12.54 12.40 -8.54
C GLY A 50 -12.73 12.47 -10.06
N GLN A 51 -12.63 13.67 -10.67
CA GLN A 51 -12.69 13.84 -12.13
C GLN A 51 -11.52 13.15 -12.84
N LEU A 52 -10.30 13.31 -12.30
CA LEU A 52 -9.12 12.61 -12.80
C LEU A 52 -9.29 11.09 -12.74
N GLY A 53 -9.89 10.57 -11.65
CA GLY A 53 -10.22 9.15 -11.52
C GLY A 53 -11.21 8.68 -12.60
N SER A 54 -12.20 9.50 -12.92
CA SER A 54 -13.15 9.21 -14.02
C SER A 54 -12.44 9.12 -15.36
N ILE A 55 -11.48 10.00 -15.64
CA ILE A 55 -10.65 9.92 -16.87
C ILE A 55 -9.81 8.63 -16.86
N LEU A 56 -9.18 8.29 -15.72
CA LEU A 56 -8.39 7.07 -15.58
C LEU A 56 -9.19 5.79 -15.87
N LEU A 57 -10.48 5.78 -15.56
CA LEU A 57 -11.38 4.67 -15.87
C LEU A 57 -11.42 4.36 -17.37
N PHE A 58 -11.41 5.38 -18.22
CA PHE A 58 -11.47 5.22 -19.69
C PHE A 58 -10.10 4.81 -20.26
N ILE A 59 -9.02 5.41 -19.79
CA ILE A 59 -7.68 5.18 -20.37
C ILE A 59 -6.97 3.95 -19.81
N SER A 60 -7.56 3.27 -18.80
CA SER A 60 -6.93 2.12 -18.13
C SER A 60 -7.81 0.86 -18.17
N PRO A 61 -8.17 0.32 -19.36
CA PRO A 61 -9.11 -0.79 -19.48
C PRO A 61 -8.63 -2.06 -18.76
N GLN A 62 -7.33 -2.31 -18.73
CA GLN A 62 -6.76 -3.43 -18.00
C GLN A 62 -6.99 -3.31 -16.48
N ARG A 63 -6.83 -2.12 -15.91
CA ARG A 63 -7.05 -1.89 -14.47
C ARG A 63 -8.53 -1.94 -14.14
N LYS A 64 -9.39 -1.40 -15.02
CA LYS A 64 -10.84 -1.53 -14.92
C LYS A 64 -11.25 -3.00 -14.83
N ASN A 65 -10.76 -3.84 -15.74
CA ASN A 65 -11.10 -5.27 -15.77
C ASN A 65 -10.64 -5.99 -14.48
N ILE A 66 -9.39 -5.73 -13.99
CA ILE A 66 -8.91 -6.29 -12.73
C ILE A 66 -9.81 -5.87 -11.57
N THR A 67 -10.15 -4.60 -11.48
CA THR A 67 -11.05 -4.08 -10.44
C THR A 67 -12.41 -4.76 -10.49
N GLN A 68 -13.00 -4.90 -11.68
CA GLN A 68 -14.28 -5.56 -11.88
C GLN A 68 -14.26 -7.01 -11.43
N ILE A 69 -13.24 -7.79 -11.82
CA ILE A 69 -13.07 -9.18 -11.38
C ILE A 69 -12.96 -9.27 -9.86
N ASN A 70 -12.13 -8.44 -9.23
CA ASN A 70 -11.98 -8.44 -7.78
C ASN A 70 -13.31 -8.13 -7.07
N LEU A 71 -14.06 -7.14 -7.55
CA LEU A 71 -15.35 -6.78 -6.96
C LEU A 71 -16.40 -7.88 -7.16
N GLN A 72 -16.46 -8.51 -8.33
CA GLN A 72 -17.36 -9.65 -8.59
C GLN A 72 -17.06 -10.82 -7.64
N LEU A 73 -15.78 -11.12 -7.42
CA LEU A 73 -15.36 -12.18 -6.53
C LEU A 73 -15.67 -11.88 -5.05
N CYS A 74 -15.43 -10.65 -4.62
CA CYS A 74 -15.58 -10.27 -3.20
C CYS A 74 -17.01 -9.87 -2.82
N PHE A 75 -17.85 -9.50 -3.79
CA PHE A 75 -19.25 -9.08 -3.58
C PHE A 75 -20.22 -9.86 -4.49
N PRO A 76 -20.30 -11.19 -4.35
CA PRO A 76 -21.08 -12.06 -5.26
C PRO A 76 -22.59 -11.77 -5.25
N ASN A 77 -23.11 -11.18 -4.16
CA ASN A 77 -24.52 -10.86 -4.01
C ASN A 77 -24.93 -9.51 -4.63
N LYS A 78 -23.96 -8.76 -5.20
CA LYS A 78 -24.27 -7.49 -5.87
C LYS A 78 -24.64 -7.70 -7.31
N THR A 79 -25.64 -6.96 -7.77
CA THR A 79 -26.04 -6.93 -9.17
C THR A 79 -24.93 -6.33 -10.05
N GLN A 80 -24.97 -6.64 -11.34
CA GLN A 80 -24.01 -6.09 -12.31
C GLN A 80 -24.00 -4.54 -12.31
N ILE A 81 -25.17 -3.91 -12.15
CA ILE A 81 -25.33 -2.45 -12.09
C ILE A 81 -24.62 -1.87 -10.86
N GLU A 82 -24.78 -2.52 -9.69
CA GLU A 82 -24.11 -2.11 -8.46
C GLU A 82 -22.58 -2.25 -8.58
N LEU A 83 -22.09 -3.35 -9.16
CA LEU A 83 -20.66 -3.58 -9.39
C LEU A 83 -20.08 -2.53 -10.33
N GLU A 84 -20.77 -2.19 -11.41
CA GLU A 84 -20.32 -1.13 -12.32
C GLU A 84 -20.27 0.24 -11.65
N LYS A 85 -21.25 0.55 -10.80
CA LYS A 85 -21.23 1.76 -9.96
C LYS A 85 -20.04 1.74 -9.01
N MET A 86 -19.78 0.61 -8.33
CA MET A 86 -18.61 0.47 -7.45
C MET A 86 -17.31 0.65 -8.21
N VAL A 87 -17.15 0.08 -9.41
CA VAL A 87 -15.95 0.29 -10.24
C VAL A 87 -15.72 1.78 -10.50
N LYS A 88 -16.77 2.53 -10.86
CA LYS A 88 -16.66 3.99 -11.10
C LYS A 88 -16.20 4.72 -9.84
N GLU A 89 -16.79 4.41 -8.69
CA GLU A 89 -16.41 5.05 -7.42
C GLU A 89 -14.99 4.67 -6.98
N VAL A 90 -14.55 3.41 -7.14
CA VAL A 90 -13.16 2.99 -6.91
C VAL A 90 -12.18 3.84 -7.74
N PHE A 91 -12.48 4.06 -9.01
CA PHE A 91 -11.61 4.89 -9.85
C PHE A 91 -11.60 6.36 -9.42
N LYS A 92 -12.75 6.93 -9.03
CA LYS A 92 -12.80 8.27 -8.43
C LYS A 92 -11.94 8.35 -7.17
N ASP A 93 -12.02 7.34 -6.28
CA ASP A 93 -11.21 7.30 -5.07
C ASP A 93 -9.72 7.13 -5.37
N ILE A 94 -9.35 6.39 -6.42
CA ILE A 94 -7.96 6.33 -6.90
C ILE A 94 -7.49 7.69 -7.40
N GLY A 95 -8.31 8.42 -8.13
CA GLY A 95 -7.97 9.77 -8.57
C GLY A 95 -7.80 10.75 -7.41
N LYS A 96 -8.66 10.67 -6.38
CA LYS A 96 -8.46 11.41 -5.12
C LYS A 96 -7.14 11.00 -4.44
N GLY A 97 -6.83 9.69 -4.41
CA GLY A 97 -5.59 9.13 -3.86
C GLY A 97 -4.32 9.68 -4.51
N LEU A 98 -4.35 10.02 -5.80
CA LEU A 98 -3.24 10.71 -6.45
C LEU A 98 -3.03 12.11 -5.86
N ILE A 99 -4.11 12.86 -5.62
CA ILE A 99 -4.02 14.19 -4.97
C ILE A 99 -3.54 14.05 -3.53
N GLU A 100 -4.05 13.07 -2.80
CA GLU A 100 -3.68 12.75 -1.42
C GLU A 100 -2.21 12.35 -1.29
N THR A 101 -1.64 11.73 -2.33
CA THR A 101 -0.20 11.51 -2.42
C THR A 101 0.57 12.84 -2.41
N GLY A 102 0.12 13.83 -3.17
CA GLY A 102 0.70 15.17 -3.14
C GLY A 102 0.54 15.86 -1.79
N ILE A 103 -0.63 15.71 -1.15
CA ILE A 103 -0.85 16.21 0.22
C ILE A 103 0.15 15.60 1.19
N ALA A 104 0.32 14.27 1.18
CA ALA A 104 1.26 13.56 2.04
C ALA A 104 2.71 14.04 1.84
N TRP A 105 3.12 14.34 0.61
CA TRP A 105 4.50 14.69 0.28
C TRP A 105 4.85 16.15 0.57
N TRP A 106 3.90 17.08 0.40
CA TRP A 106 4.23 18.51 0.40
C TRP A 106 3.53 19.35 1.46
N LYS A 107 2.41 18.89 2.04
CA LYS A 107 1.74 19.67 3.07
C LYS A 107 2.45 19.57 4.43
N SER A 108 2.28 20.65 5.22
CA SER A 108 2.85 20.76 6.56
C SER A 108 2.17 19.81 7.55
N ASP A 109 2.85 19.51 8.65
CA ASP A 109 2.33 18.72 9.77
C ASP A 109 1.01 19.29 10.29
N ARG A 110 0.96 20.61 10.51
CA ARG A 110 -0.27 21.29 10.96
C ARG A 110 -1.44 21.11 10.00
N PHE A 111 -1.19 21.02 8.70
CA PHE A 111 -2.24 20.75 7.72
C PHE A 111 -2.74 19.31 7.86
N ILE A 112 -1.83 18.36 7.97
CA ILE A 112 -2.21 16.93 8.16
C ILE A 112 -2.99 16.74 9.46
N ASP A 113 -2.54 17.35 10.57
CA ASP A 113 -3.21 17.24 11.87
C ASP A 113 -4.68 17.73 11.82
N LYS A 114 -4.96 18.76 11.01
CA LYS A 114 -6.34 19.26 10.80
C LYS A 114 -7.23 18.31 9.99
N LEU A 115 -6.65 17.40 9.24
CA LEU A 115 -7.41 16.41 8.47
C LEU A 115 -7.89 15.24 9.34
N ILE A 116 -7.26 15.01 10.48
CA ILE A 116 -7.57 13.89 11.37
C ILE A 116 -8.77 14.27 12.22
N ASN A 117 -9.91 13.62 11.97
CA ASN A 117 -11.16 13.91 12.65
C ASN A 117 -11.37 13.05 13.91
N LYS A 118 -10.93 11.78 13.90
CA LYS A 118 -11.11 10.83 14.99
C LYS A 118 -9.84 10.02 15.21
N LYS A 119 -9.46 9.82 16.48
CA LYS A 119 -8.34 8.98 16.89
C LYS A 119 -8.83 7.89 17.83
N SER A 120 -8.35 6.68 17.65
CA SER A 120 -8.35 5.68 18.72
C SER A 120 -7.31 6.06 19.78
N ASN A 121 -7.31 5.35 20.90
CA ASN A 121 -6.30 5.57 21.95
C ASN A 121 -4.94 5.01 21.49
N PHE A 122 -4.04 5.91 21.11
CA PHE A 122 -2.66 5.58 20.68
C PHE A 122 -1.63 5.77 21.80
N GLU A 123 -2.00 6.35 22.93
CA GLU A 123 -1.08 6.75 24.00
C GLU A 123 -0.33 5.56 24.59
N GLN A 124 -1.01 4.42 24.75
CA GLN A 124 -0.39 3.19 25.26
C GLN A 124 0.70 2.66 24.34
N LEU A 125 0.55 2.86 23.02
CA LEU A 125 1.52 2.38 22.04
C LEU A 125 2.72 3.34 21.93
N ASP A 126 2.51 4.63 22.10
CA ASP A 126 3.59 5.63 21.99
C ASP A 126 4.52 5.63 23.22
N SER A 127 3.97 5.42 24.40
CA SER A 127 4.72 5.36 25.68
C SER A 127 5.60 4.10 25.81
N ASN A 128 5.31 3.05 25.06
CA ASN A 128 6.02 1.78 25.12
C ASN A 128 7.20 1.77 24.13
N ASN A 129 8.42 1.55 24.62
CA ASN A 129 9.63 1.38 23.81
C ASN A 129 9.75 -0.01 23.14
N GLU A 130 8.70 -0.84 23.21
CA GLU A 130 8.67 -2.12 22.54
C GLU A 130 8.38 -1.97 21.05
N GLY A 131 9.12 -2.73 20.24
CA GLY A 131 8.86 -2.81 18.81
C GLY A 131 7.58 -3.58 18.52
N CYS A 132 6.77 -3.06 17.62
CA CYS A 132 5.57 -3.74 17.16
C CYS A 132 5.41 -3.64 15.65
N LEU A 133 4.68 -4.61 15.08
CA LEU A 133 4.29 -4.60 13.68
C LEU A 133 2.94 -3.88 13.56
N ILE A 134 2.87 -2.88 12.70
CA ILE A 134 1.63 -2.18 12.40
C ILE A 134 1.21 -2.50 10.97
N LEU A 135 0.12 -3.25 10.84
CA LEU A 135 -0.44 -3.63 9.55
C LEU A 135 -1.29 -2.49 8.99
N LEU A 136 -1.13 -2.25 7.69
CA LEU A 136 -1.89 -1.29 6.90
C LEU A 136 -2.56 -2.02 5.74
N LYS A 137 -3.75 -1.57 5.31
CA LYS A 137 -4.29 -1.99 4.02
C LYS A 137 -3.71 -1.11 2.89
N HIS A 138 -3.63 -1.66 1.68
CA HIS A 138 -3.39 -0.83 0.51
C HIS A 138 -4.69 -0.06 0.16
N SER A 139 -4.88 1.08 0.81
CA SER A 139 -5.96 2.00 0.48
C SER A 139 -5.64 2.77 -0.80
N THR A 140 -6.63 3.44 -1.40
CA THR A 140 -6.42 4.37 -2.51
C THR A 140 -5.56 5.58 -2.11
N HIS A 141 -5.49 5.89 -0.81
CA HIS A 141 -4.74 7.00 -0.21
C HIS A 141 -3.58 6.55 0.70
N ALA A 142 -2.97 5.40 0.41
CA ALA A 142 -1.94 4.77 1.26
C ALA A 142 -0.74 5.68 1.62
N GLU A 143 -0.32 6.61 0.74
CA GLU A 143 0.73 7.58 1.09
C GLU A 143 0.30 8.51 2.22
N LEU A 144 -0.97 8.93 2.20
CA LEU A 144 -1.51 9.77 3.25
C LEU A 144 -1.72 8.98 4.55
N ASP A 145 -2.10 7.70 4.48
CA ASP A 145 -2.20 6.84 5.66
C ASP A 145 -0.87 6.73 6.40
N ILE A 146 0.22 6.50 5.65
CA ILE A 146 1.58 6.47 6.20
C ILE A 146 1.94 7.82 6.82
N ARG A 147 1.54 8.93 6.19
CA ARG A 147 1.79 10.27 6.70
C ARG A 147 0.99 10.56 7.97
N ILE A 148 -0.27 10.15 8.02
CA ILE A 148 -1.14 10.31 9.20
C ILE A 148 -0.57 9.54 10.40
N ILE A 149 -0.23 8.26 10.25
CA ILE A 149 0.31 7.51 11.37
C ILE A 149 1.64 8.07 11.86
N SER A 150 2.48 8.61 10.97
CA SER A 150 3.74 9.26 11.33
C SER A 150 3.56 10.55 12.16
N ARG A 151 2.36 11.15 12.16
CA ARG A 151 2.00 12.29 13.04
C ARG A 151 1.66 11.86 14.46
N ILE A 152 1.42 10.58 14.65
CA ILE A 152 0.94 10.03 15.92
C ILE A 152 2.02 9.18 16.58
N LEU A 153 2.74 8.39 15.80
CA LEU A 153 3.74 7.43 16.27
C LEU A 153 5.06 7.60 15.52
N ARG A 154 6.17 7.33 16.21
CA ARG A 154 7.49 7.23 15.58
C ARG A 154 7.61 5.90 14.85
N VAL A 155 7.42 5.90 13.54
CA VAL A 155 7.33 4.69 12.73
C VAL A 155 8.40 4.64 11.64
N GLY A 156 8.83 3.43 11.32
CA GLY A 156 9.57 3.11 10.11
C GLY A 156 8.77 2.20 9.20
N GLY A 157 9.19 2.05 7.95
CA GLY A 157 8.40 1.25 7.01
C GLY A 157 9.21 0.66 5.86
N MET A 158 8.56 -0.27 5.18
CA MET A 158 9.11 -0.91 3.99
C MET A 158 8.49 -0.31 2.74
N TYR A 159 9.29 -0.21 1.67
CA TYR A 159 8.80 0.19 0.36
C TYR A 159 9.38 -0.67 -0.77
N LYS A 160 8.68 -0.68 -1.88
CA LYS A 160 9.18 -1.23 -3.13
C LYS A 160 9.74 -0.10 -3.98
N THR A 161 10.97 -0.25 -4.45
CA THR A 161 11.60 0.70 -5.38
C THR A 161 10.75 0.86 -6.63
N GLN A 162 10.46 2.10 -6.98
CA GLN A 162 9.69 2.43 -8.18
C GLN A 162 10.56 2.33 -9.43
N THR A 163 9.97 1.89 -10.54
CA THR A 163 10.68 1.81 -11.83
C THR A 163 11.03 3.19 -12.39
N ASN A 164 10.13 4.16 -12.20
CA ASN A 164 10.40 5.55 -12.57
C ASN A 164 11.30 6.20 -11.52
N LYS A 165 12.51 6.60 -11.92
CA LYS A 165 13.53 7.15 -11.02
C LYS A 165 13.06 8.45 -10.32
N VAL A 166 12.36 9.33 -11.03
CA VAL A 166 11.85 10.59 -10.48
C VAL A 166 10.78 10.32 -9.42
N MET A 167 9.81 9.45 -9.71
CA MET A 167 8.80 9.06 -8.72
C MET A 167 9.43 8.39 -7.50
N ASN A 168 10.43 7.53 -7.71
CA ASN A 168 11.18 6.90 -6.62
C ASN A 168 11.89 7.93 -5.75
N TYR A 169 12.57 8.90 -6.37
CA TYR A 169 13.25 9.99 -5.68
C TYR A 169 12.26 10.80 -4.84
N LEU A 170 11.16 11.28 -5.44
CA LEU A 170 10.17 12.11 -4.77
C LEU A 170 9.50 11.39 -3.60
N MET A 171 9.10 10.13 -3.80
CA MET A 171 8.49 9.29 -2.75
C MET A 171 9.43 9.12 -1.55
N ILE A 172 10.69 8.72 -1.79
CA ILE A 172 11.64 8.48 -0.70
C ILE A 172 12.01 9.80 -0.02
N LYS A 173 12.26 10.86 -0.79
CA LYS A 173 12.54 12.21 -0.24
C LYS A 173 11.42 12.70 0.67
N ALA A 174 10.17 12.46 0.29
CA ALA A 174 9.03 12.81 1.11
C ALA A 174 8.97 11.94 2.39
N ARG A 175 9.03 10.62 2.25
CA ARG A 175 8.97 9.69 3.38
C ARG A 175 10.10 9.90 4.39
N ASN A 176 11.29 10.26 3.93
CA ASN A 176 12.43 10.56 4.80
C ASN A 176 12.22 11.79 5.69
N LYS A 177 11.22 12.64 5.43
CA LYS A 177 10.88 13.77 6.29
C LYS A 177 10.10 13.36 7.53
N TYR A 178 9.35 12.25 7.47
CA TYR A 178 8.41 11.89 8.52
C TYR A 178 8.54 10.45 9.05
N LEU A 179 9.24 9.57 8.33
CA LEU A 179 9.57 8.24 8.84
C LEU A 179 10.96 8.25 9.47
N ILE A 180 11.11 7.57 10.60
CA ILE A 180 12.42 7.47 11.30
C ILE A 180 13.35 6.46 10.66
N GLY A 181 12.83 5.58 9.77
CA GLY A 181 13.62 4.63 9.02
C GLY A 181 12.84 4.08 7.83
N THR A 182 13.52 3.90 6.70
CA THR A 182 12.96 3.27 5.51
C THR A 182 13.85 2.14 5.02
N VAL A 183 13.24 1.02 4.63
CA VAL A 183 13.91 -0.12 4.02
C VAL A 183 13.22 -0.53 2.73
N THR A 184 13.98 -1.02 1.76
CA THR A 184 13.40 -1.66 0.58
C THR A 184 12.93 -3.08 0.94
N ASN A 185 12.03 -3.63 0.11
CA ASN A 185 11.61 -5.02 0.22
C ASN A 185 12.76 -6.05 0.11
N ARG A 186 13.94 -5.65 -0.39
CA ARG A 186 15.17 -6.46 -0.41
C ARG A 186 15.95 -6.38 0.91
N GLN A 187 15.66 -5.39 1.74
CA GLN A 187 16.31 -5.12 3.03
C GLN A 187 15.44 -5.56 4.24
N THR A 188 14.53 -6.49 4.06
CA THR A 188 13.59 -6.95 5.10
C THR A 188 14.31 -7.30 6.42
N ARG A 189 15.45 -8.00 6.36
CA ARG A 189 16.23 -8.36 7.55
C ARG A 189 16.65 -7.13 8.37
N ARG A 190 16.93 -6.01 7.74
CA ARG A 190 17.30 -4.76 8.41
C ARG A 190 16.09 -4.17 9.14
N GLY A 191 14.92 -4.13 8.49
CA GLY A 191 13.66 -3.71 9.12
C GLY A 191 13.30 -4.56 10.34
N LEU A 192 13.49 -5.89 10.25
CA LEU A 192 13.26 -6.80 11.38
C LEU A 192 14.24 -6.58 12.54
N LYS A 193 15.49 -6.17 12.28
CA LYS A 193 16.43 -5.77 13.35
C LYS A 193 15.94 -4.51 14.07
N TRP A 194 15.44 -3.53 13.32
CA TRP A 194 14.89 -2.31 13.91
C TRP A 194 13.66 -2.60 14.76
N LEU A 195 12.78 -3.48 14.30
CA LEU A 195 11.63 -3.94 15.07
C LEU A 195 12.05 -4.52 16.43
N ARG A 196 13.09 -5.39 16.45
CA ARG A 196 13.65 -5.93 17.70
C ARG A 196 14.27 -4.87 18.62
N ASN A 197 14.68 -3.73 18.07
CA ASN A 197 15.24 -2.60 18.81
C ASN A 197 14.19 -1.56 19.23
N GLY A 198 12.89 -1.92 19.23
CA GLY A 198 11.82 -1.05 19.70
C GLY A 198 11.16 -0.18 18.61
N LEU A 199 11.52 -0.34 17.31
CA LEU A 199 10.86 0.40 16.25
C LEU A 199 9.44 -0.13 15.98
N LYS A 200 8.49 0.78 15.88
CA LYS A 200 7.16 0.50 15.36
C LYS A 200 7.23 0.45 13.81
N PHE A 201 6.98 -0.74 13.23
CA PHE A 201 7.28 -1.01 11.83
C PHE A 201 6.01 -1.20 11.00
N LEU A 202 5.84 -0.36 9.97
CA LEU A 202 4.70 -0.39 9.05
C LEU A 202 4.87 -1.47 7.99
N TYR A 203 3.84 -2.28 7.83
CA TYR A 203 3.82 -3.36 6.85
C TYR A 203 2.42 -3.55 6.25
N ALA A 204 2.33 -3.73 4.94
CA ALA A 204 1.07 -4.03 4.26
C ALA A 204 1.11 -5.46 3.71
N ALA A 205 0.23 -6.34 4.20
CA ALA A 205 0.22 -7.78 3.95
C ALA A 205 -0.94 -8.26 3.05
N ASP A 206 -1.75 -7.35 2.53
CA ASP A 206 -3.01 -7.62 1.83
C ASP A 206 -2.87 -7.83 0.32
N GLN A 207 -1.65 -7.88 -0.22
CA GLN A 207 -1.41 -8.14 -1.64
C GLN A 207 -0.85 -9.54 -1.89
N ASP A 208 -1.02 -10.02 -3.14
CA ASP A 208 -0.47 -11.29 -3.61
C ASP A 208 1.00 -11.15 -4.01
N TYR A 209 1.89 -11.72 -3.22
CA TYR A 209 3.34 -11.75 -3.46
C TYR A 209 3.82 -13.05 -4.11
N GLY A 210 2.91 -13.97 -4.45
CA GLY A 210 3.22 -15.28 -5.02
C GLY A 210 3.27 -16.39 -3.97
N ARG A 211 3.64 -17.61 -4.37
CA ARG A 211 3.63 -18.80 -3.47
C ARG A 211 4.71 -18.76 -2.39
N LYS A 212 5.87 -18.17 -2.71
CA LYS A 212 7.02 -18.19 -1.78
C LYS A 212 6.74 -17.33 -0.55
N GLY A 213 6.75 -17.92 0.63
CA GLY A 213 6.48 -17.24 1.91
C GLY A 213 5.02 -16.79 2.04
N SER A 214 4.10 -17.54 1.43
CA SER A 214 2.66 -17.33 1.52
C SER A 214 1.93 -18.63 1.77
N GLU A 215 0.82 -18.55 2.49
CA GLU A 215 -0.16 -19.63 2.67
C GLU A 215 -1.48 -19.24 2.02
N PHE A 216 -2.28 -20.23 1.63
CA PHE A 216 -3.61 -19.99 1.11
C PHE A 216 -4.60 -19.93 2.27
N VAL A 217 -5.15 -18.76 2.52
CA VAL A 217 -6.20 -18.55 3.52
C VAL A 217 -7.35 -17.73 2.92
N PRO A 218 -8.58 -17.89 3.42
CA PRO A 218 -9.73 -17.17 2.89
C PRO A 218 -9.58 -15.66 2.95
N PHE A 219 -9.94 -15.01 1.86
CA PHE A 219 -10.14 -13.57 1.75
C PHE A 219 -11.41 -13.33 0.96
N PHE A 220 -12.48 -12.81 1.58
CA PHE A 220 -13.85 -12.80 1.05
C PHE A 220 -14.33 -14.20 0.59
N GLY A 221 -14.01 -15.23 1.38
CA GLY A 221 -14.38 -16.61 1.08
C GLY A 221 -13.53 -17.30 0.00
N ILE A 222 -12.57 -16.62 -0.61
CA ILE A 222 -11.73 -17.12 -1.70
C ILE A 222 -10.33 -17.41 -1.17
N GLN A 223 -9.79 -18.58 -1.46
CA GLN A 223 -8.40 -18.92 -1.12
C GLN A 223 -7.44 -17.92 -1.79
N ALA A 224 -6.70 -17.17 -0.99
CA ALA A 224 -5.81 -16.13 -1.45
C ALA A 224 -4.41 -16.33 -0.86
N ALA A 225 -3.38 -16.27 -1.70
CA ALA A 225 -1.99 -16.33 -1.25
C ALA A 225 -1.71 -15.13 -0.31
N THR A 226 -1.47 -15.43 0.95
CA THR A 226 -1.29 -14.45 2.04
C THR A 226 0.09 -14.65 2.65
N ILE A 227 0.87 -13.57 2.73
CA ILE A 227 2.26 -13.58 3.22
C ILE A 227 2.32 -13.99 4.71
N THR A 228 3.24 -14.90 5.07
CA THR A 228 3.33 -15.46 6.42
C THR A 228 4.13 -14.60 7.40
N LEU A 229 4.90 -13.62 6.93
CA LEU A 229 5.79 -12.83 7.79
C LEU A 229 5.10 -12.23 9.03
N PRO A 230 3.87 -11.65 8.97
CA PRO A 230 3.20 -11.18 10.18
C PRO A 230 2.91 -12.31 11.18
N SER A 231 2.46 -13.47 10.72
CA SER A 231 2.24 -14.65 11.55
C SER A 231 3.52 -15.16 12.19
N ASP A 232 4.61 -15.23 11.43
CA ASP A 232 5.92 -15.66 11.92
C ASP A 232 6.46 -14.76 13.03
N LEU A 233 6.19 -13.45 12.93
CA LEU A 233 6.56 -12.47 13.96
C LEU A 233 5.66 -12.59 15.18
N PHE A 234 4.35 -12.71 14.98
CA PHE A 234 3.38 -12.91 16.06
C PHE A 234 3.67 -14.16 16.87
N LYS A 235 3.92 -15.31 16.22
CA LYS A 235 4.33 -16.58 16.86
C LYS A 235 5.58 -16.43 17.75
N LYS A 236 6.43 -15.46 17.43
CA LYS A 236 7.65 -15.11 18.20
C LYS A 236 7.41 -14.06 19.30
N GLY A 237 6.17 -13.71 19.58
CA GLY A 237 5.80 -12.76 20.62
C GLY A 237 5.85 -11.28 20.20
N THR A 238 6.00 -10.97 18.91
CA THR A 238 5.89 -9.57 18.44
C THR A 238 4.43 -9.12 18.52
N ARG A 239 4.17 -7.99 19.18
CA ARG A 239 2.84 -7.37 19.17
C ARG A 239 2.50 -6.89 17.76
N VAL A 240 1.28 -7.16 17.33
CA VAL A 240 0.78 -6.78 16.00
C VAL A 240 -0.46 -5.94 16.15
N TYR A 241 -0.50 -4.85 15.42
CA TYR A 241 -1.63 -3.91 15.39
C TYR A 241 -2.14 -3.77 13.97
N PHE A 242 -3.42 -3.45 13.81
CA PHE A 242 -4.02 -3.08 12.54
C PHE A 242 -4.41 -1.60 12.58
N PHE A 243 -3.82 -0.81 11.70
CA PHE A 243 -4.11 0.60 11.54
C PHE A 243 -5.00 0.80 10.32
N ASN A 244 -6.20 1.32 10.54
CA ASN A 244 -7.16 1.61 9.49
C ASN A 244 -7.38 3.11 9.36
N VAL A 245 -7.45 3.59 8.12
CA VAL A 245 -7.80 4.97 7.76
C VAL A 245 -8.94 4.94 6.78
N ILE A 246 -9.94 5.77 7.02
CA ILE A 246 -11.10 5.97 6.16
C ILE A 246 -11.25 7.47 5.88
N ARG A 247 -11.33 7.84 4.61
CA ARG A 247 -11.69 9.20 4.22
C ARG A 247 -13.20 9.40 4.40
N VAL A 248 -13.55 10.39 5.19
CA VAL A 248 -14.93 10.82 5.40
C VAL A 248 -15.03 12.29 4.96
N ASN A 249 -15.65 12.53 3.83
CA ASN A 249 -15.66 13.86 3.18
C ASN A 249 -14.25 14.39 2.93
N SER A 250 -13.84 15.42 3.68
CA SER A 250 -12.52 16.06 3.58
C SER A 250 -11.62 15.79 4.79
N SER A 251 -11.99 14.84 5.63
CA SER A 251 -11.24 14.43 6.83
C SER A 251 -11.01 12.92 6.84
N TYR A 252 -10.24 12.44 7.81
CA TYR A 252 -9.84 11.03 7.92
C TYR A 252 -10.12 10.54 9.33
N GLU A 253 -10.94 9.48 9.40
CA GLU A 253 -11.13 8.71 10.62
C GLU A 253 -10.08 7.63 10.71
N ILE A 254 -9.52 7.44 11.90
CA ILE A 254 -8.45 6.48 12.13
C ILE A 254 -8.77 5.56 13.28
N THR A 255 -8.46 4.29 13.12
CA THR A 255 -8.54 3.28 14.19
C THR A 255 -7.22 2.51 14.28
N LEU A 256 -6.96 2.01 15.48
CA LEU A 256 -5.83 1.11 15.76
C LEU A 256 -6.35 0.00 16.66
N ASP A 257 -6.32 -1.21 16.15
CA ASP A 257 -6.77 -2.42 16.85
C ASP A 257 -5.56 -3.33 17.09
N GLU A 258 -5.41 -3.86 18.28
CA GLU A 258 -4.38 -4.85 18.61
C GLU A 258 -4.89 -6.26 18.34
N PHE A 259 -4.04 -7.09 17.72
CA PHE A 259 -4.29 -8.53 17.68
C PHE A 259 -4.11 -9.12 19.07
N SER A 260 -5.14 -9.82 19.55
CA SER A 260 -5.08 -10.43 20.88
C SER A 260 -3.91 -11.43 20.97
N GLN A 261 -3.15 -11.36 22.05
CA GLN A 261 -2.08 -12.34 22.32
C GLN A 261 -2.66 -13.75 22.57
N ASN A 262 -3.95 -13.86 22.86
CA ASN A 262 -4.68 -15.12 22.97
C ASN A 262 -5.18 -15.67 21.62
N THR A 263 -4.94 -14.93 20.52
CA THR A 263 -5.26 -15.41 19.18
C THR A 263 -4.51 -16.73 18.92
N ASP A 264 -5.23 -17.72 18.41
CA ASP A 264 -4.61 -18.96 17.97
C ASP A 264 -3.52 -18.65 16.92
N LYS A 265 -2.30 -19.07 17.25
CA LYS A 265 -1.13 -18.79 16.41
C LYS A 265 -1.24 -19.39 15.01
N ASP A 266 -1.97 -20.48 14.86
CA ASP A 266 -2.19 -21.11 13.56
C ASP A 266 -3.36 -20.45 12.80
N GLY A 267 -4.34 -19.88 13.53
CA GLY A 267 -5.43 -19.09 12.97
C GLY A 267 -5.10 -17.63 12.63
N PHE A 268 -3.91 -17.14 13.02
CA PHE A 268 -3.54 -15.72 12.88
C PHE A 268 -3.74 -15.14 11.46
N LEU A 269 -3.39 -15.89 10.42
CA LEU A 269 -3.54 -15.41 9.04
C LEU A 269 -5.01 -15.24 8.63
N ASN A 270 -5.90 -16.10 9.14
CA ASN A 270 -7.34 -15.98 8.94
C ASN A 270 -7.86 -14.72 9.65
N GLU A 271 -7.46 -14.52 10.90
CA GLU A 271 -7.84 -13.33 11.67
C GLU A 271 -7.31 -12.05 11.01
N MET A 272 -6.08 -12.04 10.57
CA MET A 272 -5.48 -10.93 9.81
C MET A 272 -6.30 -10.61 8.55
N ASN A 273 -6.68 -11.62 7.76
CA ASN A 273 -7.52 -11.40 6.59
C ASN A 273 -8.92 -10.87 6.99
N ASN A 274 -9.48 -11.32 8.13
CA ASN A 274 -10.76 -10.81 8.64
C ASN A 274 -10.67 -9.33 9.03
N PHE A 275 -9.58 -8.89 9.65
CA PHE A 275 -9.33 -7.45 9.90
C PHE A 275 -9.31 -6.65 8.60
N TYR A 276 -8.58 -7.12 7.59
CA TYR A 276 -8.58 -6.48 6.27
C TYR A 276 -9.98 -6.42 5.65
N GLN A 277 -10.72 -7.53 5.69
CA GLN A 277 -12.09 -7.59 5.15
C GLN A 277 -13.02 -6.61 5.85
N LYS A 278 -13.01 -6.58 7.18
CA LYS A 278 -13.80 -5.65 7.98
C LYS A 278 -13.50 -4.20 7.58
N ALA A 279 -12.22 -3.83 7.56
CA ALA A 279 -11.78 -2.48 7.19
C ALA A 279 -12.12 -2.10 5.73
N ILE A 280 -12.15 -3.09 4.83
CA ILE A 280 -12.58 -2.87 3.44
C ILE A 280 -14.09 -2.68 3.36
N LEU A 281 -14.88 -3.45 4.12
CA LEU A 281 -16.34 -3.34 4.12
C LEU A 281 -16.84 -2.00 4.69
N GLU A 282 -16.09 -1.36 5.58
CA GLU A 282 -16.40 -0.02 6.10
C GLU A 282 -16.31 1.08 5.02
N ALA A 283 -15.36 0.95 4.08
CA ALA A 283 -15.18 1.89 2.96
C ALA A 283 -14.72 1.15 1.69
N PRO A 284 -15.61 0.37 1.05
CA PRO A 284 -15.21 -0.61 0.03
C PRO A 284 -14.61 0.01 -1.23
N THR A 285 -14.93 1.26 -1.58
CA THR A 285 -14.38 1.94 -2.76
C THR A 285 -12.98 2.52 -2.51
N GLN A 286 -12.57 2.65 -1.25
CA GLN A 286 -11.28 3.20 -0.85
C GLN A 286 -10.17 2.13 -0.78
N TYR A 287 -10.44 0.88 -1.10
CA TYR A 287 -9.42 -0.17 -1.21
C TYR A 287 -8.82 -0.21 -2.63
N PHE A 288 -7.53 -0.56 -2.73
CA PHE A 288 -6.81 -0.57 -4.01
C PHE A 288 -7.11 -1.82 -4.84
N TRP A 289 -8.34 -1.94 -5.35
CA TRP A 289 -8.83 -3.06 -6.15
C TRP A 289 -8.11 -3.27 -7.49
N MET A 290 -7.23 -2.37 -7.90
CA MET A 290 -6.44 -2.50 -9.13
C MET A 290 -5.31 -3.54 -9.04
N HIS A 291 -5.02 -4.08 -7.86
CA HIS A 291 -4.08 -5.18 -7.67
C HIS A 291 -4.76 -6.52 -7.92
N ARG A 292 -4.06 -7.46 -8.55
CA ARG A 292 -4.57 -8.83 -8.77
C ARG A 292 -4.41 -9.66 -7.50
N ARG A 293 -5.32 -9.48 -6.53
CA ARG A 293 -5.25 -10.11 -5.19
C ARG A 293 -5.29 -11.64 -5.25
N PHE A 294 -5.99 -12.20 -6.22
CA PHE A 294 -6.18 -13.64 -6.40
C PHE A 294 -5.37 -14.20 -7.58
N LYS A 295 -4.21 -13.61 -7.88
CA LYS A 295 -3.36 -14.01 -9.02
C LYS A 295 -2.77 -15.40 -8.85
N THR A 296 -2.29 -15.69 -7.64
CA THR A 296 -1.71 -16.98 -7.27
C THR A 296 -2.82 -17.87 -6.76
N ARG A 297 -3.03 -19.03 -7.41
CA ARG A 297 -4.07 -19.96 -7.04
C ARG A 297 -3.48 -21.23 -6.42
N PRO A 298 -4.25 -21.96 -5.57
CA PRO A 298 -3.95 -23.34 -5.20
C PRO A 298 -3.59 -24.20 -6.42
N GLU A 299 -2.96 -25.32 -6.18
CA GLU A 299 -2.61 -26.24 -7.26
C GLU A 299 -3.88 -26.85 -7.87
N GLY A 300 -3.93 -26.94 -9.19
CA GLY A 300 -5.08 -27.42 -9.94
C GLY A 300 -6.19 -26.39 -10.18
N GLU A 301 -6.16 -25.22 -9.54
CA GLU A 301 -7.17 -24.19 -9.76
C GLU A 301 -6.82 -23.22 -10.88
N GLU A 302 -7.82 -22.86 -11.69
CA GLU A 302 -7.66 -21.86 -12.76
C GLU A 302 -7.51 -20.43 -12.23
N GLY A 303 -6.82 -19.61 -13.00
CA GLY A 303 -6.62 -18.18 -12.67
C GLY A 303 -7.81 -17.34 -13.04
N PHE A 304 -8.24 -16.44 -12.16
CA PHE A 304 -9.36 -15.52 -12.40
C PHE A 304 -9.08 -14.40 -13.41
N TYR A 305 -7.81 -14.06 -13.65
CA TYR A 305 -7.44 -12.92 -14.47
C TYR A 305 -7.00 -13.35 -15.86
N PRO A 306 -7.49 -12.67 -16.93
CA PRO A 306 -7.08 -12.96 -18.30
C PRO A 306 -5.55 -12.92 -18.47
N ARG A 307 -5.03 -13.81 -19.31
CA ARG A 307 -3.62 -13.74 -19.75
C ARG A 307 -3.46 -12.59 -20.75
N TRP A 308 -2.64 -11.59 -20.40
CA TRP A 308 -2.45 -10.42 -21.27
C TRP A 308 -1.31 -10.70 -22.25
N LYS A 309 -1.61 -10.88 -23.51
CA LYS A 309 -0.68 -11.23 -24.62
C LYS A 309 0.65 -10.45 -24.62
N ARG A 310 0.63 -9.15 -24.24
CA ARG A 310 1.88 -8.34 -24.18
C ARG A 310 2.90 -8.80 -23.13
N ARG A 311 2.46 -9.42 -22.03
CA ARG A 311 3.39 -9.93 -20.99
C ARG A 311 3.99 -11.27 -21.36
N GLU A 312 3.25 -12.11 -22.08
CA GLU A 312 3.76 -13.39 -22.60
C GLU A 312 4.84 -13.11 -23.66
N ALA A 313 4.58 -12.23 -24.61
CA ALA A 313 5.56 -11.82 -25.64
C ALA A 313 6.82 -11.18 -25.03
N ARG A 314 6.71 -10.43 -23.93
CA ARG A 314 7.87 -9.86 -23.23
C ARG A 314 8.66 -10.92 -22.46
N ARG A 315 7.99 -11.84 -21.77
CA ARG A 315 8.63 -12.96 -21.07
C ARG A 315 9.32 -13.91 -22.05
N GLU A 316 8.71 -14.14 -23.20
CA GLU A 316 9.27 -14.93 -24.26
C GLU A 316 10.51 -14.26 -24.88
N LYS A 317 10.46 -12.95 -25.11
CA LYS A 317 11.63 -12.16 -25.52
C LYS A 317 12.76 -12.18 -24.47
N GLU A 318 12.43 -12.07 -23.18
CA GLU A 318 13.41 -12.13 -22.08
C GLU A 318 13.98 -13.55 -21.92
N ARG A 319 13.16 -14.59 -22.12
CA ARG A 319 13.58 -15.99 -22.11
C ARG A 319 14.49 -16.31 -23.31
N ASN A 320 14.12 -15.84 -24.50
CA ASN A 320 14.92 -16.01 -25.71
C ASN A 320 16.25 -15.23 -25.68
N LYS A 321 16.25 -14.05 -25.00
CA LYS A 321 17.52 -13.33 -24.74
C LYS A 321 18.44 -14.11 -23.79
N LYS A 322 17.89 -14.73 -22.72
CA LYS A 322 18.65 -15.56 -21.79
C LYS A 322 19.20 -16.83 -22.46
N VAL A 323 18.42 -17.48 -23.31
CA VAL A 323 18.89 -18.66 -24.07
C VAL A 323 19.99 -18.28 -25.03
N LYS A 324 19.89 -17.15 -25.75
CA LYS A 324 20.97 -16.66 -26.65
C LYS A 324 22.23 -16.19 -25.92
N SER A 325 22.13 -15.80 -24.62
CA SER A 325 23.30 -15.45 -23.79
C SER A 325 24.00 -16.66 -23.15
N LEU A 326 23.37 -17.83 -23.19
CA LEU A 326 23.90 -19.09 -22.67
C LEU A 326 24.50 -20.01 -23.76
N ASN A 327 24.23 -19.70 -25.03
CA ASN A 327 24.84 -20.33 -26.19
C ASN A 327 25.40 -19.21 -27.08
N PRO A 328 26.71 -18.81 -26.90
CA PRO A 328 27.38 -17.85 -27.76
C PRO A 328 27.67 -18.43 -29.15
#